data_816648f06f18ed9f2327ddc7898085b4
#
_entry.id   816648f06f18ed9f2327ddc7898085b4
#
_cell.length_a   1.000
_cell.length_b   1.000
_cell.length_c   1.000
_cell.angle_alpha   90.00
_cell.angle_beta   90.00
_cell.angle_gamma   90.00
#
_symmetry.space_group_name_H-M   'P 1'
#
loop_
_entity.id
_entity.type
_entity.pdbx_description
1 polymer ?
#
loop_
_entity_poly.entity_id
_entity_poly.type
_entity_poly.pdbx_seq_one_letter_code
_entity_poly.pdbx_strand_id
1 'polypeptide(L)'
;MRLALLALAALVWIAVPVSARAEGKTDTWDGTTIADKFAAGDGTQGNPFQIETAAQLAYFAKTVNEGEAYLHKYIVLTADIDLANKEWTPIGNYSNPFKGNFNGDNHTVTGMQISGELDRVGLFGECIKFNVNSAIKNITVKDSGICGINFVGAIVGYAEGINIENCRSIGNTINGKTDVGGICGKIGGYSVGKVSQCYNSSKVTGRVRVGGIAGMGGIAENCLNTGEIMIIDKAYQSACGGIFGIFDDTTASASITACVNLGKVSGGESFGGIVGRTDSESTGHISNCYYNMDAITGGFDAGTALTAGQLCGALPEGLDSTSWKEGSVDTSTAKATQGRFGTATGTYINLTKVADIKETKTASVPVYNYVTTNGDDWDIYTLITTAEEFAAIGQDTANCNENYVLKNNIDVSRVELRSIGDPGTPYIGKFSGDGHTISHVDMTKENDVYSSGLFAQIGYTQNQLSESGKVMLLAANGDIVSSYCETGGICGNLSAGEIYGCSFTGRVKGSMVGGISGVGGQYTMISQCFFEGDVQGKDSAAGICGMGGTIDHCISIGNVKGNGELAGISNSGDPNPEKCYFNKDICNVKDVIWDILPCN
;
A
#
# COMPACT_ATOMS: atom_id res chain seq x y z
N MET A 1 58.31 -33.92 41.95
CA MET A 1 57.19 -33.38 42.70
C MET A 1 57.01 -31.91 42.32
N ARG A 2 56.14 -31.60 41.40
CA ARG A 2 55.74 -30.24 41.05
C ARG A 2 54.23 -30.18 41.12
N LEU A 3 53.73 -29.43 42.13
CA LEU A 3 52.33 -29.09 42.25
C LEU A 3 51.92 -28.11 41.11
N ALA A 4 50.92 -28.45 40.37
CA ALA A 4 50.23 -27.55 39.50
C ALA A 4 49.03 -26.92 40.24
N LEU A 5 49.03 -25.64 40.45
CA LEU A 5 47.87 -24.87 40.90
C LEU A 5 46.94 -24.66 39.69
N LEU A 6 45.77 -25.23 39.80
CA LEU A 6 44.62 -24.87 38.95
C LEU A 6 43.91 -23.66 39.56
N ALA A 7 44.02 -22.50 38.90
CA ALA A 7 43.21 -21.33 39.25
C ALA A 7 41.81 -21.51 38.57
N LEU A 8 40.79 -21.72 39.38
CA LEU A 8 39.40 -21.74 39.00
C LEU A 8 38.92 -20.29 38.86
N ALA A 9 38.83 -19.75 37.67
CA ALA A 9 38.17 -18.48 37.41
C ALA A 9 36.66 -18.69 37.45
N ALA A 10 36.04 -18.34 38.58
CA ALA A 10 34.59 -18.25 38.68
C ALA A 10 34.11 -17.04 37.88
N LEU A 11 33.51 -17.29 36.69
CA LEU A 11 32.72 -16.30 35.99
C LEU A 11 31.45 -16.02 36.79
N VAL A 12 31.43 -14.94 37.51
CA VAL A 12 30.21 -14.41 38.10
C VAL A 12 29.40 -13.77 36.96
N TRP A 13 28.39 -14.46 36.53
CA TRP A 13 27.34 -13.88 35.73
C TRP A 13 26.56 -12.92 36.61
N ILE A 14 26.83 -11.63 36.50
CA ILE A 14 25.95 -10.59 37.03
C ILE A 14 24.75 -10.59 36.04
N ALA A 15 23.68 -11.28 36.43
CA ALA A 15 22.38 -11.08 35.81
C ALA A 15 21.98 -9.63 36.11
N VAL A 16 22.20 -8.75 35.17
CA VAL A 16 21.56 -7.43 35.19
C VAL A 16 20.06 -7.72 35.11
N PRO A 17 19.26 -7.37 36.11
CA PRO A 17 17.81 -7.54 35.97
C PRO A 17 17.38 -6.72 34.79
N VAL A 18 16.74 -7.36 33.81
CA VAL A 18 15.95 -6.66 32.83
C VAL A 18 14.85 -5.98 33.64
N SER A 19 15.09 -4.74 34.03
CA SER A 19 14.06 -3.91 34.62
C SER A 19 12.91 -3.86 33.63
N ALA A 20 11.73 -4.31 34.06
CA ALA A 20 10.51 -4.07 33.34
C ALA A 20 10.50 -2.59 32.96
N ARG A 21 10.59 -2.31 31.66
CA ARG A 21 10.59 -0.95 31.12
C ARG A 21 9.26 -0.35 31.57
N ALA A 22 9.30 0.66 32.42
CA ALA A 22 8.12 1.46 32.72
C ALA A 22 7.55 1.93 31.40
N GLU A 23 6.23 1.80 31.18
CA GLU A 23 5.55 2.40 30.05
C GLU A 23 5.82 3.91 30.13
N GLY A 24 6.84 4.35 29.38
CA GLY A 24 7.23 5.75 29.31
C GLY A 24 6.11 6.52 28.64
N LYS A 25 5.78 7.65 29.22
CA LYS A 25 4.89 8.64 28.61
C LYS A 25 5.47 8.95 27.23
N THR A 26 4.81 8.48 26.16
CA THR A 26 5.16 8.81 24.79
C THR A 26 5.03 10.31 24.63
N ASP A 27 6.13 10.96 24.27
CA ASP A 27 6.13 12.39 23.97
C ASP A 27 5.47 12.58 22.61
N THR A 28 4.29 13.18 22.60
CA THR A 28 3.49 13.40 21.40
C THR A 28 3.84 14.74 20.79
N TRP A 29 4.31 14.74 19.56
CA TRP A 29 4.71 15.97 18.86
C TRP A 29 3.51 16.82 18.41
N ASP A 30 3.67 18.15 18.56
CA ASP A 30 2.67 19.12 18.08
C ASP A 30 2.79 19.48 16.58
N GLY A 31 3.86 19.00 15.91
CA GLY A 31 4.14 19.25 14.50
C GLY A 31 4.99 20.52 14.24
N THR A 32 5.30 21.28 15.27
CA THR A 32 5.96 22.62 15.12
C THR A 32 7.11 22.85 16.08
N THR A 33 7.03 22.29 17.28
CA THR A 33 8.07 22.51 18.30
C THR A 33 9.37 21.84 17.90
N ILE A 34 10.44 22.61 17.87
CA ILE A 34 11.82 22.19 17.60
C ILE A 34 12.65 22.53 18.82
N ALA A 35 13.36 21.56 19.38
CA ALA A 35 14.30 21.80 20.48
C ALA A 35 15.50 22.66 20.02
N ASP A 36 16.23 23.18 20.94
CA ASP A 36 17.44 23.97 20.67
C ASP A 36 18.74 23.15 20.77
N LYS A 37 18.65 21.90 21.27
CA LYS A 37 19.79 20.98 21.45
C LYS A 37 19.32 19.52 21.65
N PHE A 38 20.26 18.60 21.58
CA PHE A 38 20.09 17.20 22.01
C PHE A 38 19.90 17.10 23.54
N ALA A 39 19.33 15.99 24.00
CA ALA A 39 19.16 15.70 25.42
C ALA A 39 20.50 15.64 26.15
N ALA A 40 21.48 14.93 25.60
CA ALA A 40 22.82 14.72 26.14
C ALA A 40 23.80 14.30 25.04
N GLY A 41 25.05 14.06 25.42
CA GLY A 41 26.12 13.52 24.59
C GLY A 41 26.95 14.62 23.90
N ASP A 42 28.09 14.17 23.34
CA ASP A 42 29.02 15.00 22.56
C ASP A 42 29.20 14.50 21.12
N GLY A 43 28.46 13.44 20.79
CA GLY A 43 28.47 12.81 19.48
C GLY A 43 29.67 11.89 19.23
N THR A 44 30.47 11.56 20.24
CA THR A 44 31.47 10.50 20.13
C THR A 44 30.81 9.11 20.20
N GLN A 45 31.52 8.08 19.77
CA GLN A 45 31.01 6.70 19.86
C GLN A 45 30.70 6.27 21.30
N GLY A 46 31.52 6.71 22.26
CA GLY A 46 31.33 6.39 23.68
C GLY A 46 30.30 7.27 24.40
N ASN A 47 29.92 8.41 23.80
CA ASN A 47 28.94 9.36 24.33
C ASN A 47 28.15 9.99 23.18
N PRO A 48 27.27 9.23 22.51
CA PRO A 48 26.50 9.70 21.35
C PRO A 48 25.54 10.82 21.72
N PHE A 49 25.21 11.67 20.77
CA PHE A 49 24.09 12.60 20.91
C PHE A 49 22.79 11.84 21.15
N GLN A 50 22.05 12.21 22.19
CA GLN A 50 20.84 11.51 22.63
C GLN A 50 19.58 12.29 22.23
N ILE A 51 18.61 11.55 21.69
CA ILE A 51 17.29 12.05 21.30
C ILE A 51 16.25 11.31 22.15
N GLU A 52 15.53 12.03 22.99
CA GLU A 52 14.48 11.53 23.89
C GLU A 52 13.08 11.98 23.47
N THR A 53 12.97 13.07 22.69
CA THR A 53 11.71 13.70 22.35
C THR A 53 11.58 13.97 20.85
N ALA A 54 10.33 14.09 20.38
CA ALA A 54 10.04 14.45 18.99
C ALA A 54 10.62 15.82 18.63
N ALA A 55 10.58 16.79 19.54
CA ALA A 55 11.19 18.12 19.34
C ALA A 55 12.71 18.04 19.12
N GLN A 56 13.41 17.11 19.79
CA GLN A 56 14.84 16.87 19.57
C GLN A 56 15.11 16.13 18.26
N LEU A 57 14.23 15.21 17.85
CA LEU A 57 14.31 14.58 16.53
C LEU A 57 14.11 15.63 15.43
N ALA A 58 13.18 16.57 15.62
CA ALA A 58 12.97 17.71 14.71
C ALA A 58 14.18 18.68 14.69
N TYR A 59 14.83 18.89 15.84
CA TYR A 59 16.09 19.65 15.90
C TYR A 59 17.20 18.98 15.09
N PHE A 60 17.36 17.67 15.24
CA PHE A 60 18.32 16.89 14.45
C PHE A 60 18.02 17.00 12.95
N ALA A 61 16.78 16.83 12.55
CA ALA A 61 16.38 16.99 11.14
C ALA A 61 16.71 18.39 10.61
N LYS A 62 16.36 19.43 11.36
CA LYS A 62 16.64 20.82 11.01
C LYS A 62 18.13 21.06 10.82
N THR A 63 18.97 20.68 11.78
CA THR A 63 20.41 20.93 11.70
C THR A 63 21.09 20.21 10.54
N VAL A 64 20.69 18.96 10.25
CA VAL A 64 21.18 18.25 9.05
C VAL A 64 20.76 19.01 7.79
N ASN A 65 19.51 19.41 7.69
CA ASN A 65 18.98 20.09 6.51
C ASN A 65 19.56 21.52 6.33
N GLU A 66 20.07 22.12 7.39
CA GLU A 66 20.81 23.41 7.38
C GLU A 66 22.32 23.25 7.09
N GLY A 67 22.81 22.01 6.95
CA GLY A 67 24.18 21.74 6.49
C GLY A 67 25.12 21.06 7.52
N GLU A 68 24.64 20.76 8.73
CA GLU A 68 25.44 19.97 9.68
C GLU A 68 25.39 18.47 9.31
N ALA A 69 26.42 18.00 8.63
CA ALA A 69 26.47 16.63 8.10
C ALA A 69 26.72 15.55 9.16
N TYR A 70 27.04 15.91 10.38
CA TYR A 70 27.39 15.00 11.50
C TYR A 70 28.54 14.01 11.17
N LEU A 71 29.53 14.46 10.45
CA LEU A 71 30.71 13.65 10.11
C LEU A 71 31.34 13.06 11.37
N HIS A 72 31.60 11.74 11.37
CA HIS A 72 32.17 11.00 12.50
C HIS A 72 31.37 11.09 13.80
N LYS A 73 30.13 11.56 13.76
CA LYS A 73 29.25 11.66 14.91
C LYS A 73 28.34 10.44 15.00
N TYR A 74 27.92 10.18 16.23
CA TYR A 74 27.00 9.10 16.60
C TYR A 74 25.78 9.73 17.26
N ILE A 75 24.61 9.31 16.79
CA ILE A 75 23.30 9.75 17.29
C ILE A 75 22.55 8.51 17.75
N VAL A 76 21.85 8.59 18.88
CA VAL A 76 21.06 7.49 19.43
C VAL A 76 19.68 7.98 19.86
N LEU A 77 18.63 7.19 19.57
CA LEU A 77 17.34 7.36 20.26
C LEU A 77 17.43 6.70 21.63
N THR A 78 16.84 7.33 22.61
CA THR A 78 16.74 6.82 24.00
C THR A 78 15.29 6.67 24.45
N ALA A 79 14.33 7.01 23.59
CA ALA A 79 12.89 6.83 23.80
C ALA A 79 12.16 6.57 22.48
N ASP A 80 10.97 6.02 22.58
CA ASP A 80 10.03 5.93 21.47
C ASP A 80 9.47 7.32 21.16
N ILE A 81 9.31 7.65 19.89
CA ILE A 81 8.88 8.97 19.40
C ILE A 81 7.53 8.83 18.69
N ASP A 82 6.55 9.62 19.11
CA ASP A 82 5.26 9.75 18.45
C ASP A 82 5.18 11.09 17.71
N LEU A 83 5.17 11.04 16.38
CA LEU A 83 5.01 12.22 15.53
C LEU A 83 3.54 12.62 15.31
N ALA A 84 2.60 11.92 15.96
CA ALA A 84 1.17 12.27 16.04
C ALA A 84 0.49 12.53 14.68
N ASN A 85 0.92 11.83 13.64
CA ASN A 85 0.47 12.03 12.26
C ASN A 85 0.67 13.49 11.77
N LYS A 86 1.71 14.15 12.24
CA LYS A 86 2.09 15.48 11.74
C LYS A 86 3.08 15.34 10.59
N GLU A 87 3.06 16.36 9.73
CA GLU A 87 3.97 16.44 8.58
C GLU A 87 5.42 16.41 9.04
N TRP A 88 6.19 15.51 8.45
CA TRP A 88 7.59 15.29 8.77
C TRP A 88 8.50 15.73 7.62
N THR A 89 9.53 16.50 7.94
CA THR A 89 10.60 16.81 7.00
C THR A 89 11.70 15.76 7.12
N PRO A 90 12.02 15.00 6.07
CA PRO A 90 13.08 13.98 6.10
C PRO A 90 14.43 14.52 6.58
N ILE A 91 15.16 13.71 7.35
CA ILE A 91 16.50 14.05 7.83
C ILE A 91 17.49 13.90 6.67
N GLY A 92 18.09 15.01 6.25
CA GLY A 92 18.99 15.05 5.10
C GLY A 92 18.26 15.12 3.75
N ASN A 93 18.87 15.80 2.81
CA ASN A 93 18.36 15.99 1.45
C ASN A 93 19.54 16.01 0.46
N TYR A 94 19.24 16.16 -0.83
CA TYR A 94 20.27 16.15 -1.88
C TYR A 94 21.44 17.14 -1.65
N SER A 95 21.12 18.35 -1.16
CA SER A 95 22.16 19.38 -0.89
C SER A 95 22.90 19.13 0.41
N ASN A 96 22.21 18.59 1.41
CA ASN A 96 22.68 18.41 2.77
C ASN A 96 22.40 16.97 3.26
N PRO A 97 23.10 15.95 2.73
CA PRO A 97 22.88 14.57 3.13
C PRO A 97 23.43 14.29 4.54
N PHE A 98 22.77 13.39 5.25
CA PHE A 98 23.29 12.89 6.53
C PHE A 98 24.50 11.97 6.30
N LYS A 99 25.59 12.15 7.05
CA LYS A 99 26.85 11.40 6.89
C LYS A 99 27.40 10.77 8.18
N GLY A 100 26.63 10.84 9.26
CA GLY A 100 26.98 10.28 10.57
C GLY A 100 26.55 8.82 10.74
N ASN A 101 26.46 8.42 12.01
CA ASN A 101 25.96 7.12 12.44
C ASN A 101 24.69 7.32 13.26
N PHE A 102 23.63 6.60 12.93
CA PHE A 102 22.38 6.65 13.67
C PHE A 102 22.01 5.27 14.20
N ASN A 103 21.74 5.19 15.49
CA ASN A 103 21.26 4.00 16.17
C ASN A 103 19.91 4.28 16.82
N GLY A 104 18.84 3.67 16.32
CA GLY A 104 17.53 3.75 16.94
C GLY A 104 17.43 3.03 18.28
N ASP A 105 18.43 2.22 18.65
CA ASP A 105 18.48 1.42 19.89
C ASP A 105 17.20 0.58 20.14
N ASN A 106 16.59 0.11 19.07
CA ASN A 106 15.31 -0.60 19.02
C ASN A 106 14.10 0.23 19.46
N HIS A 107 14.20 1.55 19.45
CA HIS A 107 13.07 2.44 19.61
C HIS A 107 12.23 2.56 18.32
N THR A 108 11.03 3.08 18.50
CA THR A 108 10.05 3.24 17.44
C THR A 108 9.77 4.72 17.18
N VAL A 109 9.67 5.10 15.90
CA VAL A 109 9.08 6.35 15.45
C VAL A 109 7.70 6.01 14.85
N THR A 110 6.66 6.60 15.41
CA THR A 110 5.25 6.31 15.04
C THR A 110 4.57 7.53 14.46
N GLY A 111 3.61 7.34 13.56
CA GLY A 111 2.72 8.41 13.10
C GLY A 111 3.44 9.50 12.28
N MET A 112 4.48 9.14 11.53
CA MET A 112 5.14 10.05 10.61
C MET A 112 4.27 10.25 9.38
N GLN A 113 4.03 11.51 8.99
CA GLN A 113 3.37 11.84 7.74
C GLN A 113 4.35 12.58 6.83
N ILE A 114 4.48 12.12 5.61
CA ILE A 114 5.22 12.81 4.56
C ILE A 114 4.33 12.86 3.33
N SER A 115 4.01 14.06 2.90
CA SER A 115 3.15 14.33 1.75
C SER A 115 3.86 15.27 0.77
N GLY A 116 3.43 15.30 -0.48
CA GLY A 116 3.95 16.22 -1.48
C GLY A 116 4.85 15.58 -2.54
N GLU A 117 5.23 16.42 -3.49
CA GLU A 117 6.11 16.06 -4.61
C GLU A 117 7.59 16.11 -4.19
N LEU A 118 7.95 15.27 -3.21
CA LEU A 118 9.30 15.22 -2.68
C LEU A 118 10.09 14.04 -3.25
N ASP A 119 11.36 14.29 -3.54
CA ASP A 119 12.35 13.25 -3.80
C ASP A 119 13.09 12.90 -2.50
N ARG A 120 13.52 11.64 -2.38
CA ARG A 120 14.28 11.15 -1.22
C ARG A 120 13.49 11.25 0.07
N VAL A 121 12.54 10.35 0.22
CA VAL A 121 11.49 10.40 1.24
C VAL A 121 11.61 9.21 2.19
N GLY A 122 11.55 9.50 3.49
CA GLY A 122 11.60 8.54 4.60
C GLY A 122 11.86 9.26 5.93
N LEU A 123 12.13 8.52 6.99
CA LEU A 123 12.65 9.13 8.23
C LEU A 123 13.92 9.93 7.91
N PHE A 124 14.79 9.34 7.08
CA PHE A 124 15.92 9.98 6.44
C PHE A 124 15.63 10.17 4.93
N GLY A 125 15.92 11.35 4.41
CA GLY A 125 15.80 11.65 2.98
C GLY A 125 17.00 11.09 2.21
N GLU A 126 18.21 11.62 2.49
CA GLU A 126 19.45 11.17 1.86
C GLU A 126 20.54 10.94 2.90
N CYS A 127 21.14 9.76 2.79
CA CYS A 127 22.27 9.35 3.62
C CYS A 127 23.45 8.92 2.74
N ILE A 128 24.63 9.49 3.00
CA ILE A 128 25.84 9.16 2.23
C ILE A 128 26.94 8.66 3.19
N LYS A 129 27.57 7.54 2.82
CA LYS A 129 28.69 7.00 3.55
C LYS A 129 29.87 7.96 3.56
N PHE A 130 30.39 8.23 4.73
CA PHE A 130 31.62 8.97 4.89
C PHE A 130 32.78 8.10 5.40
N ASN A 131 32.50 7.08 6.21
CA ASN A 131 33.51 6.14 6.71
C ASN A 131 33.02 4.69 6.59
N VAL A 132 33.93 3.73 6.83
CA VAL A 132 33.66 2.29 6.64
C VAL A 132 32.54 1.75 7.54
N ASN A 133 32.22 2.42 8.64
CA ASN A 133 31.26 1.98 9.63
C ASN A 133 29.98 2.82 9.67
N SER A 134 29.77 3.71 8.68
CA SER A 134 28.53 4.51 8.65
C SER A 134 27.30 3.61 8.47
N ALA A 135 26.34 3.74 9.37
CA ALA A 135 25.12 2.94 9.37
C ALA A 135 23.91 3.67 9.95
N ILE A 136 22.73 3.33 9.42
CA ILE A 136 21.42 3.57 10.04
C ILE A 136 20.95 2.23 10.58
N LYS A 137 20.72 2.11 11.88
CA LYS A 137 20.42 0.80 12.46
C LYS A 137 19.43 0.82 13.62
N ASN A 138 18.82 -0.37 13.85
CA ASN A 138 17.99 -0.65 15.03
C ASN A 138 16.83 0.33 15.21
N ILE A 139 16.17 0.77 14.13
CA ILE A 139 15.02 1.68 14.19
C ILE A 139 13.78 1.01 13.62
N THR A 140 12.64 1.25 14.26
CA THR A 140 11.32 0.89 13.72
C THR A 140 10.58 2.17 13.31
N VAL A 141 10.06 2.22 12.08
CA VAL A 141 9.07 3.21 11.65
C VAL A 141 7.73 2.49 11.55
N LYS A 142 6.73 3.02 12.23
CA LYS A 142 5.44 2.35 12.40
C LYS A 142 4.25 3.28 12.18
N ASP A 143 3.14 2.71 11.63
CA ASP A 143 1.83 3.37 11.48
C ASP A 143 1.94 4.78 10.86
N SER A 144 2.68 4.87 9.73
CA SER A 144 3.05 6.12 9.08
C SER A 144 2.58 6.18 7.63
N GLY A 145 2.22 7.37 7.17
CA GLY A 145 1.92 7.67 5.77
C GLY A 145 3.13 8.30 5.09
N ILE A 146 3.67 7.64 4.07
CA ILE A 146 4.93 8.06 3.45
C ILE A 146 4.72 8.15 1.94
N CYS A 147 4.81 9.35 1.42
CA CYS A 147 4.56 9.60 0.02
C CYS A 147 5.59 10.53 -0.61
N GLY A 148 6.01 10.20 -1.83
CA GLY A 148 6.97 10.99 -2.58
C GLY A 148 7.04 10.60 -4.05
N ILE A 149 7.90 11.28 -4.82
CA ILE A 149 8.08 10.98 -6.24
C ILE A 149 9.13 9.89 -6.42
N ASN A 150 10.39 10.19 -6.12
CA ASN A 150 11.49 9.26 -6.33
C ASN A 150 12.21 8.94 -5.02
N PHE A 151 12.70 7.72 -4.92
CA PHE A 151 13.47 7.24 -3.76
C PHE A 151 12.67 7.31 -2.47
N VAL A 152 11.64 6.47 -2.36
CA VAL A 152 10.71 6.46 -1.22
C VAL A 152 10.91 5.18 -0.40
N GLY A 153 11.17 5.33 0.90
CA GLY A 153 11.30 4.23 1.85
C GLY A 153 10.91 4.66 3.25
N ALA A 154 10.50 3.75 4.12
CA ALA A 154 10.12 4.13 5.48
C ALA A 154 11.31 4.67 6.29
N ILE A 155 12.49 4.09 6.10
CA ILE A 155 13.68 4.44 6.86
C ILE A 155 14.54 5.46 6.09
N VAL A 156 14.91 5.15 4.84
CA VAL A 156 15.77 6.02 4.04
C VAL A 156 15.20 6.14 2.62
N GLY A 157 15.14 7.35 2.09
CA GLY A 157 14.81 7.57 0.69
C GLY A 157 15.95 7.09 -0.22
N TYR A 158 17.14 7.67 -0.07
CA TYR A 158 18.33 7.34 -0.86
C TYR A 158 19.55 7.10 0.04
N ALA A 159 20.14 5.92 -0.07
CA ALA A 159 21.28 5.49 0.71
C ALA A 159 22.51 5.20 -0.20
N GLU A 160 23.53 6.07 -0.18
CA GLU A 160 24.74 5.88 -0.95
C GLU A 160 25.87 5.32 -0.06
N GLY A 161 26.20 4.06 -0.25
CA GLY A 161 27.28 3.37 0.45
C GLY A 161 27.09 3.16 1.94
N ILE A 162 26.08 3.72 2.56
CA ILE A 162 25.73 3.55 3.98
C ILE A 162 24.99 2.22 4.18
N ASN A 163 25.22 1.56 5.31
CA ASN A 163 24.49 0.34 5.65
C ASN A 163 23.18 0.65 6.36
N ILE A 164 22.16 -0.16 6.08
CA ILE A 164 20.87 -0.15 6.78
C ILE A 164 20.73 -1.51 7.46
N GLU A 165 20.76 -1.54 8.79
CA GLU A 165 20.91 -2.77 9.57
C GLU A 165 19.83 -2.90 10.64
N ASN A 166 19.15 -4.06 10.69
CA ASN A 166 18.14 -4.37 11.72
C ASN A 166 17.06 -3.27 11.86
N CYS A 167 16.58 -2.74 10.72
CA CYS A 167 15.54 -1.73 10.66
C CYS A 167 14.20 -2.34 10.28
N ARG A 168 13.11 -1.73 10.73
CA ARG A 168 11.76 -2.27 10.54
C ARG A 168 10.80 -1.21 10.03
N SER A 169 9.94 -1.64 9.09
CA SER A 169 8.82 -0.88 8.56
C SER A 169 7.54 -1.66 8.84
N ILE A 170 6.68 -1.14 9.71
CA ILE A 170 5.54 -1.89 10.24
C ILE A 170 4.24 -1.09 10.08
N GLY A 171 3.26 -1.65 9.38
CA GLY A 171 1.93 -1.05 9.25
C GLY A 171 1.91 0.30 8.52
N ASN A 172 3.00 0.67 7.82
CA ASN A 172 3.05 1.91 7.08
C ASN A 172 2.33 1.76 5.73
N THR A 173 1.89 2.89 5.19
CA THR A 173 1.50 3.00 3.79
C THR A 173 2.58 3.79 3.06
N ILE A 174 3.24 3.15 2.10
CA ILE A 174 4.39 3.71 1.39
C ILE A 174 4.03 3.80 -0.10
N ASN A 175 4.01 5.01 -0.62
CA ASN A 175 3.65 5.28 -2.01
C ASN A 175 4.71 6.12 -2.70
N GLY A 176 5.02 5.78 -3.94
CA GLY A 176 5.97 6.55 -4.73
C GLY A 176 5.86 6.29 -6.22
N LYS A 177 6.58 7.08 -7.05
CA LYS A 177 6.62 6.86 -8.50
C LYS A 177 7.76 5.90 -8.87
N THR A 178 8.96 6.20 -8.42
CA THR A 178 10.16 5.47 -8.85
C THR A 178 11.04 5.14 -7.64
N ASP A 179 11.58 3.93 -7.60
CA ASP A 179 12.43 3.43 -6.51
C ASP A 179 11.72 3.48 -5.14
N VAL A 180 10.70 2.66 -5.00
CA VAL A 180 9.88 2.60 -3.80
C VAL A 180 10.15 1.29 -3.06
N GLY A 181 10.51 1.38 -1.80
CA GLY A 181 10.80 0.20 -0.97
C GLY A 181 10.23 0.30 0.43
N GLY A 182 9.99 -0.85 1.05
CA GLY A 182 9.50 -0.90 2.42
C GLY A 182 10.46 -0.31 3.44
N ILE A 183 11.76 -0.45 3.21
CA ILE A 183 12.84 0.06 4.06
C ILE A 183 13.54 1.24 3.41
N CYS A 184 13.96 1.10 2.14
CA CYS A 184 14.74 2.10 1.43
C CYS A 184 14.25 2.26 0.00
N GLY A 185 14.18 3.50 -0.51
CA GLY A 185 13.85 3.73 -1.90
C GLY A 185 14.92 3.16 -2.82
N LYS A 186 16.15 3.64 -2.68
CA LYS A 186 17.32 3.14 -3.41
C LYS A 186 18.52 3.01 -2.49
N ILE A 187 19.22 1.87 -2.56
CA ILE A 187 20.51 1.64 -1.91
C ILE A 187 21.56 1.33 -2.96
N GLY A 188 22.61 2.15 -3.02
CA GLY A 188 23.65 2.07 -4.05
C GLY A 188 24.07 3.46 -4.51
N GLY A 189 24.69 3.54 -5.66
CA GLY A 189 25.27 4.76 -6.21
C GLY A 189 26.76 4.56 -6.52
N TYR A 190 27.60 5.55 -6.29
CA TYR A 190 29.07 5.41 -6.47
C TYR A 190 29.70 4.45 -5.46
N SER A 191 29.05 4.22 -4.33
CA SER A 191 29.48 3.27 -3.30
C SER A 191 28.38 2.28 -2.99
N VAL A 192 28.73 1.01 -2.82
CA VAL A 192 27.77 -0.03 -2.50
C VAL A 192 27.48 -0.02 -1.00
N GLY A 193 26.21 0.19 -0.64
CA GLY A 193 25.68 -0.02 0.69
C GLY A 193 25.00 -1.39 0.80
N LYS A 194 24.76 -1.83 2.04
CA LYS A 194 24.07 -3.10 2.32
C LYS A 194 22.80 -2.86 3.14
N VAL A 195 21.72 -3.56 2.78
CA VAL A 195 20.56 -3.71 3.65
C VAL A 195 20.57 -5.10 4.27
N SER A 196 20.56 -5.20 5.60
CA SER A 196 20.64 -6.48 6.29
C SER A 196 19.78 -6.57 7.55
N GLN A 197 19.23 -7.77 7.79
CA GLN A 197 18.38 -8.07 8.94
C GLN A 197 17.17 -7.11 9.06
N CYS A 198 16.68 -6.62 7.91
CA CYS A 198 15.58 -5.68 7.84
C CYS A 198 14.25 -6.39 7.61
N TYR A 199 13.19 -5.82 8.16
CA TYR A 199 11.84 -6.36 8.09
C TYR A 199 10.84 -5.34 7.56
N ASN A 200 10.03 -5.74 6.58
CA ASN A 200 8.89 -4.96 6.11
C ASN A 200 7.59 -5.74 6.23
N SER A 201 6.60 -5.15 6.89
CA SER A 201 5.20 -5.60 6.85
C SER A 201 4.25 -4.53 6.31
N SER A 202 4.81 -3.43 5.81
CA SER A 202 4.04 -2.31 5.28
C SER A 202 3.59 -2.56 3.84
N LYS A 203 2.49 -1.93 3.43
CA LYS A 203 2.07 -1.90 2.04
C LYS A 203 2.97 -0.94 1.25
N VAL A 204 3.53 -1.42 0.15
CA VAL A 204 4.41 -0.64 -0.72
C VAL A 204 3.80 -0.56 -2.11
N THR A 205 3.55 0.64 -2.57
CA THR A 205 2.90 0.89 -3.86
C THR A 205 3.74 1.86 -4.68
N GLY A 206 3.90 1.59 -5.96
CA GLY A 206 4.66 2.47 -6.84
C GLY A 206 4.37 2.22 -8.31
N ARG A 207 5.19 2.83 -9.18
CA ARG A 207 4.95 2.80 -10.62
C ARG A 207 6.06 2.14 -11.42
N VAL A 208 7.32 2.29 -11.02
CA VAL A 208 8.45 1.82 -11.86
C VAL A 208 9.25 0.71 -11.19
N ARG A 209 9.92 0.98 -10.07
CA ARG A 209 10.76 -0.01 -9.37
C ARG A 209 10.30 -0.10 -7.93
N VAL A 210 9.63 -1.21 -7.60
CA VAL A 210 8.97 -1.38 -6.31
C VAL A 210 9.45 -2.67 -5.65
N GLY A 211 9.94 -2.58 -4.44
CA GLY A 211 10.44 -3.73 -3.70
C GLY A 211 9.97 -3.77 -2.25
N GLY A 212 9.85 -4.97 -1.69
CA GLY A 212 9.48 -5.13 -0.30
C GLY A 212 10.50 -4.56 0.69
N ILE A 213 11.76 -4.57 0.30
CA ILE A 213 12.87 -4.00 1.08
C ILE A 213 13.38 -2.72 0.41
N ALA A 214 13.75 -2.77 -0.88
CA ALA A 214 14.14 -1.56 -1.59
C ALA A 214 13.63 -1.56 -3.03
N GLY A 215 13.36 -0.38 -3.58
CA GLY A 215 13.00 -0.22 -4.99
C GLY A 215 14.13 -0.66 -5.90
N MET A 216 15.37 -0.27 -5.59
CA MET A 216 16.59 -0.68 -6.29
C MET A 216 17.73 -0.89 -5.30
N GLY A 217 18.53 -1.93 -5.49
CA GLY A 217 19.71 -2.18 -4.64
C GLY A 217 20.61 -3.30 -5.13
N GLY A 218 21.84 -3.34 -4.59
CA GLY A 218 22.86 -4.31 -4.97
C GLY A 218 23.17 -5.35 -3.89
N ILE A 219 22.96 -5.08 -2.59
CA ILE A 219 23.26 -6.05 -1.53
C ILE A 219 22.11 -6.12 -0.52
N ALA A 220 21.53 -7.33 -0.37
CA ALA A 220 20.58 -7.65 0.69
C ALA A 220 20.96 -8.95 1.41
N GLU A 221 20.84 -8.99 2.73
CA GLU A 221 21.18 -10.16 3.54
C GLU A 221 20.21 -10.33 4.71
N ASN A 222 19.66 -11.54 4.89
CA ASN A 222 18.76 -11.87 6.00
C ASN A 222 17.57 -10.89 6.12
N CYS A 223 16.96 -10.51 5.02
CA CYS A 223 15.82 -9.60 5.00
C CYS A 223 14.50 -10.35 4.84
N LEU A 224 13.46 -9.87 5.50
CA LEU A 224 12.11 -10.44 5.44
C LEU A 224 11.10 -9.39 4.94
N ASN A 225 10.31 -9.76 3.94
CA ASN A 225 9.12 -9.02 3.56
C ASN A 225 7.86 -9.86 3.80
N THR A 226 6.89 -9.30 4.50
CA THR A 226 5.54 -9.85 4.65
C THR A 226 4.47 -8.89 4.13
N GLY A 227 4.87 -7.66 3.77
CA GLY A 227 3.98 -6.62 3.25
C GLY A 227 3.56 -6.88 1.80
N GLU A 228 2.41 -6.33 1.43
CA GLU A 228 1.94 -6.34 0.04
C GLU A 228 2.75 -5.34 -0.80
N ILE A 229 3.23 -5.80 -1.96
CA ILE A 229 4.02 -5.02 -2.89
C ILE A 229 3.28 -4.93 -4.21
N MET A 230 3.03 -3.70 -4.68
CA MET A 230 2.18 -3.50 -5.85
C MET A 230 2.70 -2.39 -6.77
N ILE A 231 2.70 -2.67 -8.07
CA ILE A 231 2.77 -1.66 -9.11
C ILE A 231 1.35 -1.43 -9.65
N ILE A 232 0.89 -0.20 -9.58
CA ILE A 232 -0.48 0.18 -9.96
C ILE A 232 -0.64 0.52 -11.44
N ASP A 233 0.46 0.74 -12.15
CA ASP A 233 0.46 1.08 -13.57
C ASP A 233 1.57 0.32 -14.31
N LYS A 234 1.26 -0.21 -15.49
CA LYS A 234 2.24 -0.90 -16.35
C LYS A 234 3.10 0.12 -17.12
N ALA A 235 3.89 0.90 -16.41
CA ALA A 235 4.86 1.77 -17.06
C ALA A 235 5.96 0.94 -17.74
N TYR A 236 6.51 1.47 -18.82
CA TYR A 236 7.67 0.86 -19.48
C TYR A 236 8.81 0.63 -18.49
N GLN A 237 9.38 -0.56 -18.50
CA GLN A 237 10.41 -1.03 -17.56
C GLN A 237 10.00 -1.10 -16.08
N SER A 238 8.71 -1.17 -15.80
CA SER A 238 8.25 -1.36 -14.42
C SER A 238 8.61 -2.75 -13.88
N ALA A 239 9.20 -2.78 -12.67
CA ALA A 239 9.66 -4.01 -12.03
C ALA A 239 9.26 -4.06 -10.56
N CYS A 240 8.63 -5.17 -10.14
CA CYS A 240 8.10 -5.38 -8.80
C CYS A 240 8.69 -6.65 -8.17
N GLY A 241 9.32 -6.56 -7.02
CA GLY A 241 9.93 -7.71 -6.35
C GLY A 241 9.72 -7.76 -4.85
N GLY A 242 9.68 -8.97 -4.30
CA GLY A 242 9.46 -9.17 -2.87
C GLY A 242 10.58 -8.61 -1.98
N ILE A 243 11.80 -8.53 -2.49
CA ILE A 243 12.96 -7.93 -1.82
C ILE A 243 13.38 -6.67 -2.58
N PHE A 244 13.80 -6.77 -3.84
CA PHE A 244 14.15 -5.63 -4.67
C PHE A 244 13.25 -5.55 -5.92
N GLY A 245 12.81 -4.34 -6.27
CA GLY A 245 12.18 -4.08 -7.55
C GLY A 245 13.16 -4.36 -8.69
N ILE A 246 14.35 -3.76 -8.62
CA ILE A 246 15.50 -4.08 -9.50
C ILE A 246 16.72 -4.45 -8.65
N PHE A 247 17.34 -5.55 -9.01
CA PHE A 247 18.63 -5.95 -8.49
C PHE A 247 19.73 -5.35 -9.37
N ASP A 248 20.48 -4.39 -8.81
CA ASP A 248 21.66 -3.78 -9.45
C ASP A 248 22.86 -4.71 -9.25
N ASP A 249 23.03 -5.63 -10.17
CA ASP A 249 24.13 -6.62 -10.20
C ASP A 249 25.34 -6.17 -11.02
N THR A 250 25.43 -4.88 -11.30
CA THR A 250 26.55 -4.29 -12.08
C THR A 250 27.87 -4.28 -11.31
N THR A 251 27.84 -4.46 -9.99
CA THR A 251 29.04 -4.53 -9.16
C THR A 251 29.40 -5.97 -8.78
N ALA A 252 30.69 -6.29 -8.73
CA ALA A 252 31.17 -7.63 -8.35
C ALA A 252 30.79 -8.08 -6.93
N SER A 253 30.39 -7.16 -6.06
CA SER A 253 29.93 -7.43 -4.69
C SER A 253 28.41 -7.54 -4.56
N ALA A 254 27.66 -7.32 -5.63
CA ALA A 254 26.20 -7.39 -5.60
C ALA A 254 25.74 -8.81 -5.24
N SER A 255 24.86 -8.94 -4.25
CA SER A 255 24.32 -10.23 -3.80
C SER A 255 23.03 -10.09 -3.02
N ILE A 256 22.12 -11.03 -3.20
CA ILE A 256 20.94 -11.20 -2.34
C ILE A 256 21.06 -12.58 -1.69
N THR A 257 21.18 -12.61 -0.37
CA THR A 257 21.45 -13.86 0.35
C THR A 257 20.52 -14.02 1.54
N ALA A 258 19.99 -15.23 1.73
CA ALA A 258 19.17 -15.59 2.87
C ALA A 258 17.99 -14.62 3.11
N CYS A 259 17.34 -14.18 2.04
CA CYS A 259 16.18 -13.30 2.11
C CYS A 259 14.88 -14.07 1.85
N VAL A 260 13.81 -13.66 2.53
CA VAL A 260 12.51 -14.33 2.43
C VAL A 260 11.41 -13.32 2.10
N ASN A 261 10.57 -13.67 1.13
CA ASN A 261 9.35 -12.93 0.84
C ASN A 261 8.12 -13.79 1.07
N LEU A 262 7.30 -13.40 2.03
CA LEU A 262 5.99 -14.01 2.31
C LEU A 262 4.83 -13.15 1.78
N GLY A 263 5.11 -11.87 1.45
CA GLY A 263 4.13 -10.90 1.00
C GLY A 263 3.72 -11.11 -0.45
N LYS A 264 2.51 -10.65 -0.77
CA LYS A 264 1.99 -10.64 -2.14
C LYS A 264 2.79 -9.65 -2.99
N VAL A 265 3.15 -10.06 -4.21
CA VAL A 265 3.77 -9.20 -5.22
C VAL A 265 2.87 -9.17 -6.45
N SER A 266 2.53 -7.99 -6.94
CA SER A 266 1.61 -7.85 -8.07
C SER A 266 1.87 -6.59 -8.91
N GLY A 267 1.49 -6.67 -10.19
CA GLY A 267 1.59 -5.55 -11.12
C GLY A 267 2.97 -5.41 -11.78
N GLY A 268 3.09 -4.40 -12.66
CA GLY A 268 4.31 -4.13 -13.40
C GLY A 268 4.45 -4.94 -14.70
N GLU A 269 5.48 -4.58 -15.48
CA GLU A 269 5.89 -5.31 -16.69
C GLU A 269 6.66 -6.59 -16.32
N SER A 270 7.51 -6.48 -15.30
CA SER A 270 8.24 -7.59 -14.70
C SER A 270 7.95 -7.68 -13.20
N PHE A 271 7.73 -8.88 -12.68
CA PHE A 271 7.55 -9.09 -11.26
C PHE A 271 8.15 -10.44 -10.83
N GLY A 272 8.51 -10.56 -9.56
CA GLY A 272 9.12 -11.79 -9.06
C GLY A 272 9.10 -11.92 -7.55
N GLY A 273 9.25 -13.15 -7.07
CA GLY A 273 9.21 -13.50 -5.65
C GLY A 273 10.28 -12.81 -4.81
N ILE A 274 11.46 -12.67 -5.37
CA ILE A 274 12.62 -12.03 -4.72
C ILE A 274 12.93 -10.71 -5.42
N VAL A 275 13.15 -10.71 -6.73
CA VAL A 275 13.44 -9.53 -7.51
C VAL A 275 12.52 -9.43 -8.71
N GLY A 276 12.12 -8.22 -9.08
CA GLY A 276 11.30 -7.99 -10.27
C GLY A 276 12.12 -8.16 -11.56
N ARG A 277 13.35 -7.68 -11.56
CA ARG A 277 14.29 -7.77 -12.68
C ARG A 277 15.74 -7.59 -12.20
N THR A 278 16.70 -8.13 -12.95
CA THR A 278 18.12 -7.85 -12.80
C THR A 278 18.59 -6.90 -13.90
N ASP A 279 19.63 -6.10 -13.65
CA ASP A 279 20.17 -5.20 -14.66
C ASP A 279 21.04 -5.94 -15.70
N SER A 280 21.75 -7.01 -15.32
CA SER A 280 22.61 -7.80 -16.22
C SER A 280 21.98 -9.11 -16.72
N GLU A 281 20.71 -9.38 -16.38
CA GLU A 281 20.05 -10.67 -16.63
C GLU A 281 20.72 -11.88 -15.95
N SER A 282 21.61 -11.62 -14.99
CA SER A 282 22.32 -12.65 -14.21
C SER A 282 21.64 -12.86 -12.86
N THR A 283 21.38 -14.12 -12.51
CA THR A 283 20.88 -14.51 -11.17
C THR A 283 21.96 -15.12 -10.30
N GLY A 284 23.22 -15.15 -10.77
CA GLY A 284 24.30 -15.89 -10.11
C GLY A 284 24.69 -15.42 -8.71
N HIS A 285 24.19 -14.26 -8.28
CA HIS A 285 24.44 -13.67 -6.96
C HIS A 285 23.23 -13.74 -6.01
N ILE A 286 22.19 -14.50 -6.37
CA ILE A 286 21.01 -14.71 -5.53
C ILE A 286 21.06 -16.12 -4.96
N SER A 287 21.17 -16.25 -3.63
CA SER A 287 21.35 -17.56 -2.97
C SER A 287 20.55 -17.66 -1.67
N ASN A 288 20.05 -18.85 -1.37
CA ASN A 288 19.29 -19.15 -0.16
C ASN A 288 18.09 -18.19 0.06
N CYS A 289 17.48 -17.76 -1.03
CA CYS A 289 16.33 -16.84 -1.01
C CYS A 289 15.05 -17.61 -1.32
N TYR A 290 14.00 -17.33 -0.55
CA TYR A 290 12.75 -18.08 -0.59
C TYR A 290 11.55 -17.15 -0.71
N TYR A 291 10.52 -17.59 -1.42
CA TYR A 291 9.27 -16.84 -1.50
C TYR A 291 8.05 -17.75 -1.48
N ASN A 292 6.94 -17.19 -1.00
CA ASN A 292 5.67 -17.89 -0.99
C ASN A 292 5.09 -17.95 -2.40
N MET A 293 5.05 -19.14 -3.00
CA MET A 293 4.52 -19.35 -4.34
C MET A 293 3.01 -19.08 -4.45
N ASP A 294 2.27 -19.20 -3.35
CA ASP A 294 0.83 -18.95 -3.35
C ASP A 294 0.50 -17.45 -3.39
N ALA A 295 1.46 -16.59 -3.06
CA ALA A 295 1.33 -15.14 -3.11
C ALA A 295 1.75 -14.52 -4.45
N ILE A 296 2.32 -15.34 -5.37
CA ILE A 296 2.87 -14.87 -6.64
C ILE A 296 2.52 -15.89 -7.73
N THR A 297 1.77 -15.45 -8.73
CA THR A 297 1.42 -16.29 -9.88
C THR A 297 2.22 -15.89 -11.11
N GLY A 298 3.30 -16.63 -11.39
CA GLY A 298 4.23 -16.34 -12.50
C GLY A 298 5.27 -15.27 -12.13
N GLY A 299 6.10 -14.89 -13.07
CA GLY A 299 7.08 -13.84 -12.91
C GLY A 299 8.53 -14.32 -13.07
N PHE A 300 9.48 -13.45 -12.72
CA PHE A 300 10.91 -13.71 -12.82
C PHE A 300 11.37 -14.66 -11.70
N ASP A 301 11.91 -15.82 -12.07
CA ASP A 301 12.31 -16.88 -11.14
C ASP A 301 13.72 -16.63 -10.56
N ALA A 302 13.81 -15.71 -9.60
CA ALA A 302 15.00 -15.54 -8.78
C ALA A 302 14.67 -15.97 -7.35
N GLY A 303 15.35 -17.02 -6.86
CA GLY A 303 15.08 -17.64 -5.57
C GLY A 303 14.25 -18.92 -5.67
N THR A 304 13.94 -19.53 -4.54
CA THR A 304 13.21 -20.80 -4.44
C THR A 304 11.76 -20.56 -4.01
N ALA A 305 10.83 -20.99 -4.86
CA ALA A 305 9.41 -20.96 -4.56
C ALA A 305 9.05 -22.07 -3.55
N LEU A 306 8.39 -21.71 -2.46
CA LEU A 306 7.88 -22.65 -1.45
C LEU A 306 6.39 -22.44 -1.23
N THR A 307 5.66 -23.52 -1.01
CA THR A 307 4.25 -23.43 -0.57
C THR A 307 4.16 -22.90 0.85
N ALA A 308 2.99 -22.35 1.23
CA ALA A 308 2.75 -21.94 2.61
C ALA A 308 3.01 -23.08 3.61
N GLY A 309 2.69 -24.35 3.25
CA GLY A 309 2.97 -25.52 4.08
C GLY A 309 4.47 -25.80 4.28
N GLN A 310 5.29 -25.59 3.25
CA GLN A 310 6.76 -25.72 3.36
C GLN A 310 7.38 -24.61 4.18
N LEU A 311 6.83 -23.39 4.09
CA LEU A 311 7.26 -22.23 4.88
C LEU A 311 6.83 -22.31 6.36
N CYS A 312 5.86 -23.18 6.70
CA CYS A 312 5.42 -23.48 8.06
C CYS A 312 6.17 -24.67 8.70
N GLY A 313 7.25 -25.13 8.10
CA GLY A 313 8.05 -26.26 8.57
C GLY A 313 9.38 -25.86 9.18
N ALA A 314 10.36 -26.75 9.05
CA ALA A 314 11.75 -26.45 9.42
C ALA A 314 12.31 -25.30 8.56
N LEU A 315 13.30 -24.59 9.09
CA LEU A 315 14.01 -23.57 8.31
C LEU A 315 14.54 -24.16 7.01
N PRO A 316 14.29 -23.51 5.87
CA PRO A 316 14.87 -23.89 4.60
C PRO A 316 16.40 -23.94 4.65
N GLU A 317 17.00 -24.79 3.82
CA GLU A 317 18.45 -24.95 3.72
C GLU A 317 19.14 -23.61 3.45
N GLY A 318 20.20 -23.29 4.19
CA GLY A 318 20.97 -22.05 4.05
C GLY A 318 20.42 -20.84 4.79
N LEU A 319 19.27 -20.97 5.48
CA LEU A 319 18.85 -19.98 6.49
C LEU A 319 19.44 -20.40 7.83
N ASP A 320 20.37 -19.61 8.36
CA ASP A 320 21.05 -19.95 9.61
C ASP A 320 20.18 -19.66 10.85
N SER A 321 20.25 -20.55 11.84
CA SER A 321 19.45 -20.46 13.07
C SER A 321 19.86 -19.31 14.02
N THR A 322 20.92 -18.59 13.72
CA THR A 322 21.32 -17.40 14.49
C THR A 322 20.59 -16.14 14.02
N SER A 323 20.23 -16.10 12.75
CA SER A 323 19.47 -15.00 12.11
C SER A 323 17.98 -15.32 11.97
N TRP A 324 17.65 -16.60 11.85
CA TRP A 324 16.29 -17.09 11.60
C TRP A 324 15.83 -18.08 12.68
N LYS A 325 14.57 -18.01 13.04
CA LYS A 325 13.92 -19.03 13.89
C LYS A 325 12.49 -19.27 13.41
N GLU A 326 11.97 -20.41 13.78
CA GLU A 326 10.55 -20.66 13.72
C GLU A 326 9.83 -19.74 14.72
N GLY A 327 8.76 -19.09 14.29
CA GLY A 327 7.96 -18.19 15.12
C GLY A 327 6.50 -18.21 14.71
N SER A 328 5.60 -17.90 15.61
CA SER A 328 4.20 -17.64 15.26
C SER A 328 4.09 -16.20 14.73
N VAL A 329 3.69 -16.04 13.48
CA VAL A 329 3.20 -14.74 13.01
C VAL A 329 1.81 -14.56 13.59
N ASP A 330 1.54 -13.46 14.28
CA ASP A 330 0.19 -13.13 14.66
C ASP A 330 -0.63 -12.89 13.39
N THR A 331 -1.48 -13.86 13.07
CA THR A 331 -2.33 -13.83 11.88
C THR A 331 -3.47 -12.82 11.99
N SER A 332 -3.62 -12.12 13.11
CA SER A 332 -4.65 -11.10 13.29
C SER A 332 -4.43 -9.88 12.40
N THR A 333 -3.18 -9.55 12.07
CA THR A 333 -2.81 -8.51 11.08
C THR A 333 -2.68 -9.05 9.65
N ALA A 334 -2.35 -10.33 9.51
CA ALA A 334 -2.33 -11.00 8.21
C ALA A 334 -3.74 -11.25 7.62
N LYS A 335 -4.81 -11.07 8.41
CA LYS A 335 -6.20 -11.24 7.94
C LYS A 335 -6.63 -10.29 6.84
N ALA A 336 -5.99 -9.15 6.67
CA ALA A 336 -6.31 -8.22 5.58
C ALA A 336 -5.80 -8.71 4.21
N THR A 337 -4.82 -9.62 4.17
CA THR A 337 -4.28 -10.22 2.94
C THR A 337 -4.83 -11.63 2.66
N GLN A 338 -5.70 -12.15 3.52
CA GLN A 338 -6.18 -13.55 3.49
C GLN A 338 -7.35 -13.81 2.52
N GLY A 339 -7.44 -13.19 1.38
CA GLY A 339 -8.35 -13.67 0.34
C GLY A 339 -8.07 -15.11 -0.15
N ARG A 340 -6.96 -15.77 0.20
CA ARG A 340 -6.58 -17.11 -0.28
C ARG A 340 -5.80 -18.01 0.67
N PHE A 341 -5.43 -17.57 1.87
CA PHE A 341 -4.78 -18.47 2.82
C PHE A 341 -5.84 -19.22 3.61
N GLY A 342 -6.04 -20.50 3.27
CA GLY A 342 -6.76 -21.41 4.14
C GLY A 342 -6.08 -21.43 5.51
N THR A 343 -6.86 -21.67 6.56
CA THR A 343 -6.48 -21.77 7.97
C THR A 343 -5.32 -22.75 8.19
N ALA A 344 -4.10 -22.38 7.84
CA ALA A 344 -2.91 -23.07 8.30
C ALA A 344 -2.47 -22.39 9.61
N THR A 345 -2.88 -22.97 10.73
CA THR A 345 -2.23 -22.73 12.01
C THR A 345 -0.84 -23.36 11.93
N GLY A 346 0.16 -22.60 11.57
CA GLY A 346 1.53 -23.05 11.41
C GLY A 346 2.51 -22.05 11.99
N THR A 347 3.67 -22.55 12.36
CA THR A 347 4.82 -21.78 12.76
C THR A 347 5.52 -21.24 11.52
N TYR A 348 5.68 -19.94 11.40
CA TYR A 348 6.28 -19.27 10.24
C TYR A 348 7.75 -18.94 10.49
N ILE A 349 8.50 -18.75 9.40
CA ILE A 349 9.88 -18.28 9.45
C ILE A 349 9.90 -16.81 9.88
N ASN A 350 10.63 -16.50 10.93
CA ASN A 350 10.84 -15.13 11.42
C ASN A 350 12.31 -14.81 11.60
N LEU A 351 12.67 -13.53 11.48
CA LEU A 351 13.98 -13.05 11.91
C LEU A 351 14.10 -13.13 13.43
N THR A 352 15.15 -13.77 13.96
CA THR A 352 15.35 -13.97 15.41
C THR A 352 15.34 -12.70 16.22
N LYS A 353 15.76 -11.58 15.64
CA LYS A 353 15.79 -10.27 16.27
C LYS A 353 14.50 -9.46 16.13
N VAL A 354 13.49 -10.00 15.44
CA VAL A 354 12.18 -9.35 15.23
C VAL A 354 11.15 -9.71 16.31
N ALA A 355 11.45 -10.67 17.19
CA ALA A 355 10.46 -11.40 17.99
C ALA A 355 9.81 -10.66 19.17
N ASP A 356 10.15 -9.42 19.49
CA ASP A 356 9.66 -8.76 20.71
C ASP A 356 8.67 -7.60 20.47
N ILE A 357 7.97 -7.59 19.34
CA ILE A 357 6.95 -6.58 19.09
C ILE A 357 5.61 -7.07 19.62
N LYS A 358 5.20 -6.57 20.80
CA LYS A 358 3.80 -6.62 21.25
C LYS A 358 3.04 -5.52 20.53
N GLU A 359 2.11 -5.90 19.64
CA GLU A 359 1.20 -4.94 19.02
C GLU A 359 0.21 -4.41 20.06
N THR A 360 0.27 -3.12 20.35
CA THR A 360 -0.81 -2.38 20.99
C THR A 360 -1.63 -1.69 19.91
N LYS A 361 -2.92 -2.03 19.82
CA LYS A 361 -3.87 -1.31 18.96
C LYS A 361 -4.00 0.13 19.43
N THR A 362 -3.63 1.08 18.59
CA THR A 362 -3.97 2.50 18.77
C THR A 362 -4.90 2.97 17.65
N ALA A 363 -5.82 3.87 18.01
CA ALA A 363 -6.86 4.40 17.14
C ALA A 363 -6.30 5.02 15.84
N SER A 364 -7.01 4.79 14.75
CA SER A 364 -6.68 5.27 13.41
C SER A 364 -6.88 6.78 13.29
N VAL A 365 -5.89 7.46 12.77
CA VAL A 365 -5.95 8.86 12.33
C VAL A 365 -5.86 8.87 10.79
N PRO A 366 -6.55 9.76 10.08
CA PRO A 366 -6.53 9.77 8.62
C PRO A 366 -5.12 10.01 8.09
N VAL A 367 -4.72 9.15 7.18
CA VAL A 367 -3.41 9.19 6.50
C VAL A 367 -3.67 9.55 5.04
N TYR A 368 -2.95 10.52 4.51
CA TYR A 368 -3.03 10.88 3.10
C TYR A 368 -2.15 9.95 2.27
N ASN A 369 -2.74 9.37 1.21
CA ASN A 369 -2.02 8.51 0.27
C ASN A 369 -1.99 9.16 -1.11
N TYR A 370 -0.86 8.99 -1.80
CA TYR A 370 -0.77 9.29 -3.22
C TYR A 370 -0.91 7.99 -4.00
N VAL A 371 -1.85 7.94 -4.94
CA VAL A 371 -2.02 6.84 -5.88
C VAL A 371 -1.99 7.44 -7.27
N THR A 372 -1.09 6.96 -8.14
CA THR A 372 -1.05 7.44 -9.52
C THR A 372 -2.02 6.63 -10.37
N THR A 373 -2.89 7.32 -11.08
CA THR A 373 -3.73 6.73 -12.11
C THR A 373 -3.44 7.40 -13.43
N ASN A 374 -2.86 6.67 -14.37
CA ASN A 374 -2.63 7.07 -15.77
C ASN A 374 -1.95 8.44 -15.98
N GLY A 375 -0.68 8.44 -16.32
CA GLY A 375 0.02 9.62 -16.79
C GLY A 375 0.99 10.22 -15.76
N ASP A 376 1.45 11.42 -16.03
CA ASP A 376 2.55 12.06 -15.30
C ASP A 376 2.12 12.80 -14.02
N ASP A 377 0.83 12.80 -13.68
CA ASP A 377 0.28 13.53 -12.55
C ASP A 377 0.11 12.63 -11.31
N TRP A 378 0.48 13.19 -10.15
CA TRP A 378 0.28 12.62 -8.84
C TRP A 378 -1.02 13.09 -8.23
N ASP A 379 -1.86 12.16 -7.76
CA ASP A 379 -3.08 12.50 -7.06
C ASP A 379 -2.92 12.32 -5.56
N ILE A 380 -3.32 13.31 -4.80
CA ILE A 380 -3.46 13.23 -3.35
C ILE A 380 -4.81 12.60 -3.03
N TYR A 381 -4.82 11.56 -2.20
CA TYR A 381 -6.05 10.89 -1.76
C TYR A 381 -6.26 11.05 -0.26
N THR A 382 -7.47 11.42 0.11
CA THR A 382 -7.94 11.34 1.50
C THR A 382 -8.31 9.90 1.83
N LEU A 383 -7.78 9.37 2.94
CA LEU A 383 -8.10 8.03 3.40
C LEU A 383 -9.49 7.97 4.02
N ILE A 384 -10.26 6.98 3.62
CA ILE A 384 -11.54 6.62 4.24
C ILE A 384 -11.36 5.33 5.03
N THR A 385 -11.55 5.42 6.34
CA THR A 385 -11.34 4.33 7.29
C THR A 385 -12.62 3.90 8.01
N THR A 386 -13.64 4.77 8.05
CA THR A 386 -14.91 4.53 8.75
C THR A 386 -16.13 4.78 7.87
N ALA A 387 -17.28 4.27 8.31
CA ALA A 387 -18.56 4.48 7.64
C ALA A 387 -18.99 5.95 7.67
N GLU A 388 -18.71 6.65 8.75
CA GLU A 388 -19.04 8.06 8.95
C GLU A 388 -18.21 8.95 7.98
N GLU A 389 -16.92 8.64 7.80
CA GLU A 389 -16.07 9.33 6.83
C GLU A 389 -16.58 9.11 5.39
N PHE A 390 -16.95 7.87 5.03
CA PHE A 390 -17.54 7.60 3.73
C PHE A 390 -18.86 8.34 3.51
N ALA A 391 -19.76 8.28 4.49
CA ALA A 391 -21.06 8.96 4.41
C ALA A 391 -20.92 10.50 4.30
N ALA A 392 -19.89 11.08 4.91
CA ALA A 392 -19.65 12.52 4.88
C ALA A 392 -19.31 13.05 3.47
N ILE A 393 -18.75 12.21 2.58
CA ILE A 393 -18.44 12.62 1.20
C ILE A 393 -19.71 13.07 0.45
N GLY A 394 -20.81 12.32 0.61
CA GLY A 394 -22.07 12.63 -0.07
C GLY A 394 -22.89 13.76 0.57
N GLN A 395 -22.46 14.29 1.72
CA GLN A 395 -23.19 15.33 2.45
C GLN A 395 -22.70 16.76 2.14
N ASP A 396 -21.49 16.89 1.61
CA ASP A 396 -20.89 18.17 1.29
C ASP A 396 -20.39 18.20 -0.16
N THR A 397 -20.99 19.06 -0.97
CA THR A 397 -20.64 19.22 -2.40
C THR A 397 -19.22 19.71 -2.61
N ALA A 398 -18.59 20.37 -1.63
CA ALA A 398 -17.19 20.76 -1.70
C ALA A 398 -16.25 19.55 -1.79
N ASN A 399 -16.70 18.38 -1.33
CA ASN A 399 -15.92 17.14 -1.32
C ASN A 399 -15.95 16.40 -2.69
N CYS A 400 -16.76 16.84 -3.65
CA CYS A 400 -16.92 16.14 -4.93
C CYS A 400 -15.71 16.26 -5.88
N ASN A 401 -14.77 17.15 -5.60
CA ASN A 401 -13.54 17.33 -6.38
C ASN A 401 -12.32 16.64 -5.76
N GLU A 402 -12.48 16.11 -4.55
CA GLU A 402 -11.39 15.50 -3.82
C GLU A 402 -11.19 14.02 -4.22
N ASN A 403 -9.98 13.53 -4.06
CA ASN A 403 -9.66 12.13 -4.30
C ASN A 403 -9.73 11.33 -2.98
N TYR A 404 -10.31 10.13 -3.05
CA TYR A 404 -10.50 9.27 -1.89
C TYR A 404 -10.00 7.86 -2.12
N VAL A 405 -9.51 7.21 -1.07
CA VAL A 405 -9.16 5.79 -1.08
C VAL A 405 -9.64 5.09 0.18
N LEU A 406 -10.28 3.92 0.02
CA LEU A 406 -10.62 3.07 1.16
C LEU A 406 -9.37 2.41 1.73
N LYS A 407 -9.24 2.41 3.04
CA LYS A 407 -8.18 1.68 3.75
C LYS A 407 -8.65 0.32 4.31
N ASN A 408 -9.95 0.18 4.53
CA ASN A 408 -10.56 -1.03 5.10
C ASN A 408 -11.87 -1.35 4.40
N ASN A 409 -12.36 -2.56 4.58
CA ASN A 409 -13.77 -2.85 4.33
C ASN A 409 -14.64 -2.02 5.28
N ILE A 410 -15.67 -1.40 4.75
CA ILE A 410 -16.55 -0.48 5.49
C ILE A 410 -17.96 -1.07 5.54
N ASP A 411 -18.49 -1.24 6.74
CA ASP A 411 -19.88 -1.60 6.97
C ASP A 411 -20.70 -0.32 7.22
N VAL A 412 -21.55 0.04 6.26
CA VAL A 412 -22.38 1.25 6.31
C VAL A 412 -23.77 1.05 6.90
N SER A 413 -24.07 -0.10 7.48
CA SER A 413 -25.39 -0.45 8.05
C SER A 413 -25.89 0.49 9.15
N ARG A 414 -25.01 1.30 9.73
CA ARG A 414 -25.32 2.20 10.86
C ARG A 414 -25.31 3.68 10.51
N VAL A 415 -25.01 4.03 9.27
CA VAL A 415 -24.95 5.41 8.80
C VAL A 415 -26.02 5.64 7.74
N GLU A 416 -26.53 6.87 7.67
CA GLU A 416 -27.42 7.27 6.58
C GLU A 416 -26.56 7.67 5.38
N LEU A 417 -26.73 6.96 4.27
CA LEU A 417 -26.02 7.24 3.03
C LEU A 417 -26.81 8.21 2.15
N ARG A 418 -26.08 9.06 1.46
CA ARG A 418 -26.54 9.82 0.30
C ARG A 418 -25.60 9.55 -0.87
N SER A 419 -26.15 9.58 -2.06
CA SER A 419 -25.32 9.46 -3.28
C SER A 419 -24.30 10.59 -3.35
N ILE A 420 -23.08 10.25 -3.71
CA ILE A 420 -21.98 11.20 -3.87
C ILE A 420 -22.14 11.92 -5.22
N GLY A 421 -22.13 13.25 -5.21
CA GLY A 421 -22.32 14.07 -6.39
C GLY A 421 -23.78 14.19 -6.83
N ASP A 422 -24.08 15.17 -7.65
CA ASP A 422 -25.38 15.40 -8.28
C ASP A 422 -25.20 16.15 -9.62
N PRO A 423 -26.26 16.38 -10.44
CA PRO A 423 -26.12 17.09 -11.72
C PRO A 423 -25.59 18.52 -11.62
N GLY A 424 -25.71 19.18 -10.48
CA GLY A 424 -25.18 20.53 -10.24
C GLY A 424 -23.71 20.52 -9.76
N THR A 425 -23.35 19.47 -9.02
CA THR A 425 -22.02 19.26 -8.45
C THR A 425 -21.61 17.78 -8.59
N PRO A 426 -21.33 17.33 -9.82
CA PRO A 426 -20.96 15.94 -10.06
C PRO A 426 -19.61 15.60 -9.42
N TYR A 427 -19.40 14.34 -9.12
CA TYR A 427 -18.11 13.86 -8.65
C TYR A 427 -17.09 13.88 -9.80
N ILE A 428 -16.04 14.68 -9.67
CA ILE A 428 -14.95 14.79 -10.64
C ILE A 428 -13.59 14.38 -10.08
N GLY A 429 -13.55 13.96 -8.82
CA GLY A 429 -12.38 13.39 -8.18
C GLY A 429 -12.11 11.94 -8.61
N LYS A 430 -11.13 11.32 -7.97
CA LYS A 430 -10.77 9.91 -8.15
C LYS A 430 -11.07 9.16 -6.85
N PHE A 431 -11.91 8.13 -6.93
CA PHE A 431 -12.24 7.25 -5.81
C PHE A 431 -11.66 5.87 -6.04
N SER A 432 -10.79 5.42 -5.16
CA SER A 432 -10.24 4.06 -5.18
C SER A 432 -10.79 3.24 -4.02
N GLY A 433 -11.43 2.11 -4.33
CA GLY A 433 -11.74 1.09 -3.32
C GLY A 433 -10.51 0.33 -2.83
N ASP A 434 -9.40 0.40 -3.56
CA ASP A 434 -8.14 -0.34 -3.25
C ASP A 434 -8.38 -1.84 -2.97
N GLY A 435 -9.41 -2.42 -3.60
CA GLY A 435 -9.84 -3.80 -3.38
C GLY A 435 -10.67 -4.03 -2.12
N HIS A 436 -11.06 -2.97 -1.40
CA HIS A 436 -11.95 -3.05 -0.24
C HIS A 436 -13.42 -3.00 -0.64
N THR A 437 -14.27 -3.40 0.31
CA THR A 437 -15.71 -3.53 0.12
C THR A 437 -16.48 -2.56 1.00
N ILE A 438 -17.50 -1.89 0.42
CA ILE A 438 -18.55 -1.19 1.15
C ILE A 438 -19.74 -2.14 1.26
N SER A 439 -20.10 -2.53 2.47
CA SER A 439 -21.15 -3.52 2.73
C SER A 439 -22.37 -2.92 3.40
N HIS A 440 -23.54 -3.59 3.17
CA HIS A 440 -24.84 -3.20 3.69
C HIS A 440 -25.30 -1.82 3.22
N VAL A 441 -25.06 -1.52 1.96
CA VAL A 441 -25.59 -0.30 1.31
C VAL A 441 -27.12 -0.37 1.31
N ASP A 442 -27.78 0.61 1.93
CA ASP A 442 -29.23 0.78 1.89
C ASP A 442 -29.58 2.20 1.41
N MET A 443 -29.89 2.31 0.11
CA MET A 443 -30.31 3.54 -0.55
C MET A 443 -31.75 3.39 -1.08
N THR A 444 -32.63 2.84 -0.25
CA THR A 444 -34.02 2.58 -0.61
C THR A 444 -34.97 3.73 -0.23
N LYS A 445 -34.46 4.73 0.50
CA LYS A 445 -35.22 5.87 1.05
C LYS A 445 -34.98 7.18 0.31
N GLU A 446 -34.06 7.20 -0.65
CA GLU A 446 -33.73 8.39 -1.43
C GLU A 446 -34.84 8.64 -2.50
N ASN A 447 -35.72 9.61 -2.25
CA ASN A 447 -36.96 9.76 -3.04
C ASN A 447 -36.96 10.86 -4.10
N ASP A 448 -35.97 11.75 -4.15
CA ASP A 448 -36.03 12.96 -4.99
C ASP A 448 -34.73 13.27 -5.76
N VAL A 449 -33.99 12.27 -6.22
CA VAL A 449 -32.75 12.48 -6.98
C VAL A 449 -32.91 12.08 -8.44
N TYR A 450 -32.27 12.81 -9.35
CA TYR A 450 -32.27 12.52 -10.78
C TYR A 450 -31.51 11.23 -11.11
N SER A 451 -30.49 10.91 -10.30
CA SER A 451 -29.65 9.71 -10.46
C SER A 451 -29.34 9.13 -9.09
N SER A 452 -29.25 7.80 -8.98
CA SER A 452 -29.03 7.08 -7.71
C SER A 452 -27.98 5.98 -7.90
N GLY A 453 -27.08 5.88 -6.95
CA GLY A 453 -25.96 4.94 -6.86
C GLY A 453 -25.11 5.31 -5.67
N LEU A 454 -24.01 4.62 -5.39
CA LEU A 454 -23.02 5.16 -4.47
C LEU A 454 -22.58 6.55 -4.91
N PHE A 455 -22.48 6.75 -6.22
CA PHE A 455 -22.32 8.06 -6.88
C PHE A 455 -23.59 8.36 -7.67
N ALA A 456 -24.21 9.52 -7.44
CA ALA A 456 -25.35 9.94 -8.25
C ALA A 456 -24.88 10.29 -9.65
N GLN A 457 -23.87 11.15 -9.75
CA GLN A 457 -23.28 11.54 -11.03
C GLN A 457 -21.75 11.61 -10.95
N ILE A 458 -21.10 11.01 -11.96
CA ILE A 458 -19.64 11.08 -12.16
C ILE A 458 -19.37 11.87 -13.44
N GLY A 459 -18.54 12.93 -13.30
CA GLY A 459 -18.16 13.82 -14.39
C GLY A 459 -19.31 14.59 -15.00
N TYR A 460 -18.97 15.56 -15.83
CA TYR A 460 -19.96 16.27 -16.64
C TYR A 460 -19.40 16.69 -18.01
N THR A 461 -20.30 16.90 -18.95
CA THR A 461 -19.96 17.42 -20.27
C THR A 461 -20.84 18.62 -20.56
N GLN A 462 -20.26 19.81 -20.70
CA GLN A 462 -20.96 21.01 -21.08
C GLN A 462 -20.12 21.85 -22.05
N ASN A 463 -20.69 22.22 -23.20
CA ASN A 463 -20.06 23.12 -24.19
C ASN A 463 -18.67 22.66 -24.68
N GLN A 464 -18.47 21.35 -24.95
CA GLN A 464 -17.20 20.75 -25.35
C GLN A 464 -16.10 20.73 -24.26
N LEU A 465 -16.40 21.13 -23.05
CA LEU A 465 -15.56 20.93 -21.87
C LEU A 465 -16.08 19.71 -21.14
N SER A 466 -15.21 18.73 -20.87
CA SER A 466 -15.54 17.56 -20.05
C SER A 466 -14.62 17.56 -18.84
N GLU A 467 -15.21 17.52 -17.65
CA GLU A 467 -14.49 17.18 -16.42
C GLU A 467 -14.86 15.75 -16.06
N SER A 468 -13.86 14.89 -15.97
CA SER A 468 -14.05 13.46 -15.79
C SER A 468 -13.70 13.03 -14.37
N GLY A 469 -14.60 12.28 -13.75
CA GLY A 469 -14.32 11.58 -12.50
C GLY A 469 -13.92 10.12 -12.74
N LYS A 470 -13.34 9.48 -11.73
CA LYS A 470 -12.93 8.08 -11.82
C LYS A 470 -13.27 7.31 -10.55
N VAL A 471 -13.88 6.13 -10.69
CA VAL A 471 -14.12 5.18 -9.60
C VAL A 471 -13.47 3.85 -9.96
N MET A 472 -12.59 3.35 -9.08
CA MET A 472 -11.81 2.16 -9.39
C MET A 472 -11.66 1.20 -8.21
N LEU A 473 -11.55 -0.10 -8.53
CA LEU A 473 -11.21 -1.18 -7.60
C LEU A 473 -12.10 -1.22 -6.35
N LEU A 474 -13.37 -0.85 -6.50
CA LEU A 474 -14.36 -0.79 -5.43
C LEU A 474 -15.32 -1.97 -5.52
N ALA A 475 -15.43 -2.74 -4.45
CA ALA A 475 -16.52 -3.69 -4.27
C ALA A 475 -17.62 -3.08 -3.38
N ALA A 476 -18.89 -3.30 -3.74
CA ALA A 476 -19.99 -2.89 -2.88
C ALA A 476 -21.13 -3.90 -2.90
N ASN A 477 -21.92 -3.94 -1.82
CA ASN A 477 -23.10 -4.80 -1.77
C ASN A 477 -24.25 -4.16 -0.99
N GLY A 478 -25.47 -4.45 -1.43
CA GLY A 478 -26.69 -3.97 -0.78
C GLY A 478 -27.84 -3.68 -1.73
N ASP A 479 -28.71 -2.77 -1.34
CA ASP A 479 -29.93 -2.41 -2.08
C ASP A 479 -29.92 -0.92 -2.47
N ILE A 480 -30.07 -0.66 -3.77
CA ILE A 480 -30.25 0.68 -4.31
C ILE A 480 -31.57 0.72 -5.08
N VAL A 481 -32.53 1.48 -4.57
CA VAL A 481 -33.89 1.53 -5.12
C VAL A 481 -34.34 2.97 -5.28
N SER A 482 -34.60 3.35 -6.53
CA SER A 482 -35.19 4.64 -6.87
C SER A 482 -36.51 4.44 -7.63
N SER A 483 -37.40 5.43 -7.58
CA SER A 483 -38.70 5.35 -8.24
C SER A 483 -38.69 5.88 -9.67
N TYR A 484 -37.83 6.85 -10.00
CA TYR A 484 -37.95 7.64 -11.22
C TYR A 484 -36.61 8.10 -11.83
N CYS A 485 -35.48 7.47 -11.52
CA CYS A 485 -34.20 7.99 -11.97
C CYS A 485 -33.31 6.92 -12.60
N GLU A 486 -32.20 7.40 -13.15
CA GLU A 486 -31.07 6.62 -13.59
C GLU A 486 -30.44 5.97 -12.35
N THR A 487 -30.32 4.64 -12.36
CA THR A 487 -29.90 3.94 -11.16
C THR A 487 -28.85 2.88 -11.46
N GLY A 488 -27.75 2.91 -10.71
CA GLY A 488 -26.69 1.92 -10.80
C GLY A 488 -26.16 1.51 -9.43
N GLY A 489 -25.54 0.36 -9.35
CA GLY A 489 -24.93 -0.12 -8.10
C GLY A 489 -23.75 0.76 -7.67
N ILE A 490 -22.97 1.24 -8.61
CA ILE A 490 -21.85 2.15 -8.39
C ILE A 490 -22.25 3.57 -8.74
N CYS A 491 -22.83 3.80 -9.94
CA CYS A 491 -23.12 5.15 -10.42
C CYS A 491 -24.49 5.22 -11.06
N GLY A 492 -25.27 6.28 -10.74
CA GLY A 492 -26.54 6.57 -11.44
C GLY A 492 -26.28 7.05 -12.86
N ASN A 493 -25.52 8.13 -13.01
CA ASN A 493 -25.17 8.73 -14.31
C ASN A 493 -23.67 8.96 -14.43
N LEU A 494 -23.03 8.18 -15.29
CA LEU A 494 -21.65 8.38 -15.69
C LEU A 494 -21.63 9.29 -16.93
N SER A 495 -21.53 10.62 -16.75
CA SER A 495 -21.58 11.59 -17.84
C SER A 495 -20.23 11.74 -18.54
N ALA A 496 -19.12 11.69 -17.80
CA ALA A 496 -17.75 11.68 -18.30
C ALA A 496 -16.81 11.00 -17.29
N GLY A 497 -15.93 10.13 -17.78
CA GLY A 497 -14.94 9.47 -16.92
C GLY A 497 -15.00 7.96 -16.96
N GLU A 498 -14.55 7.31 -15.89
CA GLU A 498 -14.27 5.88 -15.89
C GLU A 498 -14.75 5.17 -14.61
N ILE A 499 -15.34 3.98 -14.78
CA ILE A 499 -15.54 3.00 -13.70
C ILE A 499 -14.72 1.76 -14.07
N TYR A 500 -13.69 1.46 -13.29
CA TYR A 500 -12.71 0.42 -13.57
C TYR A 500 -12.56 -0.59 -12.43
N GLY A 501 -12.64 -1.89 -12.73
CA GLY A 501 -12.38 -2.96 -11.77
C GLY A 501 -13.34 -2.96 -10.57
N CYS A 502 -14.55 -2.43 -10.74
CA CYS A 502 -15.55 -2.34 -9.68
C CYS A 502 -16.52 -3.51 -9.69
N SER A 503 -17.09 -3.84 -8.53
CA SER A 503 -18.14 -4.84 -8.43
C SER A 503 -19.30 -4.37 -7.55
N PHE A 504 -20.52 -4.80 -7.93
CA PHE A 504 -21.70 -4.63 -7.11
C PHE A 504 -22.47 -5.94 -6.98
N THR A 505 -22.87 -6.28 -5.75
CA THR A 505 -23.68 -7.45 -5.46
C THR A 505 -24.94 -7.03 -4.72
N GLY A 506 -26.12 -7.32 -5.28
CA GLY A 506 -27.39 -7.00 -4.61
C GLY A 506 -28.50 -6.57 -5.56
N ARG A 507 -29.40 -5.71 -5.07
CA ARG A 507 -30.58 -5.29 -5.84
C ARG A 507 -30.45 -3.84 -6.30
N VAL A 508 -30.63 -3.63 -7.61
CA VAL A 508 -30.66 -2.30 -8.22
C VAL A 508 -32.01 -2.11 -8.93
N LYS A 509 -32.77 -1.06 -8.57
CA LYS A 509 -34.09 -0.79 -9.12
C LYS A 509 -34.31 0.69 -9.41
N GLY A 510 -34.87 1.01 -10.59
CA GLY A 510 -35.13 2.39 -11.02
C GLY A 510 -35.88 2.47 -12.34
N SER A 511 -35.66 3.55 -13.08
CA SER A 511 -36.21 3.76 -14.42
C SER A 511 -35.26 3.21 -15.48
N MET A 512 -34.10 3.85 -15.65
CA MET A 512 -33.00 3.36 -16.47
C MET A 512 -31.95 2.74 -15.53
N VAL A 513 -31.77 1.42 -15.59
CA VAL A 513 -31.07 0.70 -14.55
C VAL A 513 -29.95 -0.16 -15.12
N GLY A 514 -28.77 -0.04 -14.52
CA GLY A 514 -27.66 -0.99 -14.74
C GLY A 514 -27.12 -1.55 -13.42
N GLY A 515 -26.60 -2.75 -13.47
CA GLY A 515 -25.97 -3.34 -12.29
C GLY A 515 -24.78 -2.52 -11.75
N ILE A 516 -24.08 -1.82 -12.63
CA ILE A 516 -22.95 -0.94 -12.30
C ILE A 516 -23.32 0.52 -12.51
N SER A 517 -23.82 0.91 -13.70
CA SER A 517 -24.22 2.29 -14.00
C SER A 517 -25.61 2.34 -14.63
N GLY A 518 -26.43 3.32 -14.22
CA GLY A 518 -27.75 3.56 -14.84
C GLY A 518 -27.59 4.02 -16.28
N VAL A 519 -26.81 5.06 -16.50
CA VAL A 519 -26.53 5.64 -17.81
C VAL A 519 -25.03 5.90 -17.98
N GLY A 520 -24.52 5.73 -19.20
CA GLY A 520 -23.16 6.07 -19.61
C GLY A 520 -23.17 7.07 -20.78
N GLY A 521 -22.42 8.16 -20.67
CA GLY A 521 -22.27 9.16 -21.72
C GLY A 521 -21.30 8.76 -22.84
N GLN A 522 -21.14 9.63 -23.82
CA GLN A 522 -20.30 9.40 -25.00
C GLN A 522 -18.79 9.30 -24.64
N TYR A 523 -18.36 9.96 -23.56
CA TYR A 523 -16.94 10.01 -23.14
C TYR A 523 -16.72 9.21 -21.87
N THR A 524 -17.27 8.00 -21.81
CA THR A 524 -17.23 7.17 -20.61
C THR A 524 -16.71 5.78 -20.91
N MET A 525 -16.03 5.18 -19.93
CA MET A 525 -15.55 3.81 -19.96
C MET A 525 -16.02 3.06 -18.71
N ILE A 526 -16.62 1.90 -18.91
CA ILE A 526 -16.90 0.94 -17.83
C ILE A 526 -16.14 -0.34 -18.17
N SER A 527 -15.10 -0.65 -17.41
CA SER A 527 -14.23 -1.77 -17.75
C SER A 527 -13.85 -2.63 -16.56
N GLN A 528 -13.67 -3.93 -16.82
CA GLN A 528 -13.31 -4.96 -15.84
C GLN A 528 -14.27 -5.00 -14.63
N CYS A 529 -15.54 -4.68 -14.84
CA CYS A 529 -16.55 -4.62 -13.80
C CYS A 529 -17.37 -5.91 -13.72
N PHE A 530 -17.85 -6.20 -12.51
CA PHE A 530 -18.64 -7.40 -12.22
C PHE A 530 -19.94 -7.03 -11.50
N PHE A 531 -21.05 -7.61 -11.97
CA PHE A 531 -22.35 -7.49 -11.30
C PHE A 531 -22.96 -8.84 -10.98
N GLU A 532 -23.49 -8.98 -9.78
CA GLU A 532 -24.26 -10.13 -9.31
C GLU A 532 -25.50 -9.68 -8.53
N GLY A 533 -26.70 -10.11 -8.94
CA GLY A 533 -27.93 -9.79 -8.20
C GLY A 533 -29.13 -9.54 -9.09
N ASP A 534 -30.05 -8.70 -8.62
CA ASP A 534 -31.28 -8.36 -9.34
C ASP A 534 -31.26 -6.93 -9.88
N VAL A 535 -31.45 -6.77 -11.18
CA VAL A 535 -31.70 -5.49 -11.86
C VAL A 535 -33.18 -5.41 -12.25
N GLN A 536 -33.86 -4.33 -11.85
CA GLN A 536 -35.24 -4.08 -12.22
C GLN A 536 -35.45 -2.66 -12.74
N GLY A 537 -35.66 -2.53 -14.06
CA GLY A 537 -35.91 -1.25 -14.73
C GLY A 537 -37.38 -1.08 -15.16
N LYS A 538 -37.84 0.17 -15.16
CA LYS A 538 -39.15 0.53 -15.72
C LYS A 538 -39.06 0.77 -17.22
N ASP A 539 -38.10 1.58 -17.65
CA ASP A 539 -37.91 2.02 -19.04
C ASP A 539 -36.76 1.26 -19.72
N SER A 540 -35.69 0.98 -19.00
CA SER A 540 -34.53 0.23 -19.50
C SER A 540 -33.83 -0.51 -18.34
N ALA A 541 -33.38 -1.74 -18.57
CA ALA A 541 -32.58 -2.49 -17.61
C ALA A 541 -31.49 -3.31 -18.28
N ALA A 542 -30.28 -3.27 -17.73
CA ALA A 542 -29.17 -4.07 -18.21
C ALA A 542 -28.26 -4.54 -17.07
N GLY A 543 -27.52 -5.62 -17.31
CA GLY A 543 -26.66 -6.22 -16.30
C GLY A 543 -25.49 -5.34 -15.87
N ILE A 544 -24.96 -4.48 -16.73
CA ILE A 544 -23.84 -3.58 -16.45
C ILE A 544 -24.28 -2.11 -16.56
N CYS A 545 -24.72 -1.64 -17.74
CA CYS A 545 -25.13 -0.26 -17.93
C CYS A 545 -26.52 -0.20 -18.56
N GLY A 546 -27.46 0.49 -17.92
CA GLY A 546 -28.86 0.56 -18.36
C GLY A 546 -29.01 1.18 -19.74
N MET A 547 -28.22 2.19 -20.08
CA MET A 547 -28.19 2.82 -21.38
C MET A 547 -26.84 3.51 -21.67
N GLY A 548 -26.27 3.29 -22.84
CA GLY A 548 -25.07 3.99 -23.34
C GLY A 548 -23.75 3.46 -22.75
N GLY A 549 -22.70 4.29 -22.86
CA GLY A 549 -21.35 4.01 -22.38
C GLY A 549 -20.51 3.09 -23.28
N THR A 550 -19.19 3.24 -23.21
CA THR A 550 -18.25 2.25 -23.75
C THR A 550 -17.98 1.19 -22.68
N ILE A 551 -18.18 -0.09 -23.01
CA ILE A 551 -18.10 -1.18 -22.03
C ILE A 551 -17.12 -2.24 -22.51
N ASP A 552 -16.17 -2.62 -21.67
CA ASP A 552 -15.11 -3.56 -21.99
C ASP A 552 -14.81 -4.53 -20.83
N HIS A 553 -14.57 -5.81 -21.13
CA HIS A 553 -14.21 -6.86 -20.17
C HIS A 553 -15.12 -6.94 -18.93
N CYS A 554 -16.43 -6.75 -19.07
CA CYS A 554 -17.37 -6.81 -17.96
C CYS A 554 -18.13 -8.13 -17.89
N ILE A 555 -18.54 -8.52 -16.67
CA ILE A 555 -19.31 -9.74 -16.44
C ILE A 555 -20.57 -9.42 -15.64
N SER A 556 -21.72 -9.90 -16.11
CA SER A 556 -22.99 -9.85 -15.39
C SER A 556 -23.57 -11.25 -15.21
N ILE A 557 -23.75 -11.68 -13.99
CA ILE A 557 -24.49 -12.91 -13.64
C ILE A 557 -25.82 -12.60 -12.95
N GLY A 558 -26.28 -11.36 -13.10
CA GLY A 558 -27.49 -10.85 -12.47
C GLY A 558 -28.76 -11.18 -13.26
N ASN A 559 -29.87 -11.13 -12.55
CA ASN A 559 -31.21 -11.34 -13.08
C ASN A 559 -31.80 -10.00 -13.55
N VAL A 560 -31.95 -9.79 -14.85
CA VAL A 560 -32.44 -8.55 -15.44
C VAL A 560 -33.94 -8.64 -15.73
N LYS A 561 -34.73 -7.72 -15.19
CA LYS A 561 -36.20 -7.65 -15.33
C LYS A 561 -36.67 -6.23 -15.58
N GLY A 562 -37.77 -6.08 -16.29
CA GLY A 562 -38.40 -4.78 -16.53
C GLY A 562 -39.54 -4.85 -17.56
N ASN A 563 -40.15 -3.69 -17.81
CA ASN A 563 -41.22 -3.54 -18.83
C ASN A 563 -40.71 -2.92 -20.12
N GLY A 564 -39.56 -2.29 -20.09
CA GLY A 564 -38.91 -1.62 -21.22
C GLY A 564 -37.88 -2.48 -21.91
N GLU A 565 -36.83 -1.85 -22.41
CA GLU A 565 -35.69 -2.51 -23.07
C GLU A 565 -34.83 -3.27 -22.07
N LEU A 566 -34.47 -4.53 -22.39
CA LEU A 566 -33.68 -5.40 -21.50
C LEU A 566 -32.45 -5.92 -22.22
N ALA A 567 -31.30 -5.86 -21.56
CA ALA A 567 -30.02 -6.38 -22.07
C ALA A 567 -29.19 -7.12 -21.02
N GLY A 568 -28.38 -8.08 -21.45
CA GLY A 568 -27.42 -8.75 -20.57
C GLY A 568 -26.28 -7.83 -20.09
N ILE A 569 -25.83 -6.89 -20.92
CA ILE A 569 -24.72 -5.96 -20.65
C ILE A 569 -25.20 -4.51 -20.75
N SER A 570 -25.66 -4.02 -21.91
CA SER A 570 -26.16 -2.64 -22.10
C SER A 570 -27.20 -2.55 -23.19
N ASN A 571 -28.18 -1.64 -23.06
CA ASN A 571 -29.29 -1.47 -24.02
C ASN A 571 -28.99 -0.54 -25.20
N SER A 572 -28.03 0.33 -25.12
CA SER A 572 -27.55 1.16 -26.24
C SER A 572 -26.19 1.71 -25.89
N GLY A 573 -25.30 1.80 -26.83
CA GLY A 573 -23.93 2.28 -26.59
C GLY A 573 -23.01 1.79 -27.68
N ASP A 574 -21.81 1.42 -27.35
CA ASP A 574 -20.84 0.87 -28.27
C ASP A 574 -21.39 -0.39 -28.95
N PRO A 575 -21.43 -0.43 -30.28
CA PRO A 575 -21.93 -1.58 -31.02
C PRO A 575 -21.15 -2.88 -30.84
N ASN A 576 -20.04 -2.88 -30.11
CA ASN A 576 -19.21 -4.06 -29.82
C ASN A 576 -18.58 -4.01 -28.42
N PRO A 577 -19.30 -4.37 -27.33
CA PRO A 577 -18.67 -4.54 -26.03
C PRO A 577 -17.65 -5.69 -26.12
N GLU A 578 -16.37 -5.34 -26.12
CA GLU A 578 -15.32 -6.35 -26.25
C GLU A 578 -15.25 -7.22 -24.98
N LYS A 579 -15.21 -8.55 -25.18
CA LYS A 579 -14.98 -9.54 -24.11
C LYS A 579 -15.89 -9.38 -22.88
N CYS A 580 -17.17 -9.04 -23.12
CA CYS A 580 -18.18 -8.99 -22.08
C CYS A 580 -19.00 -10.27 -22.03
N TYR A 581 -19.42 -10.70 -20.83
CA TYR A 581 -20.13 -11.95 -20.61
C TYR A 581 -21.36 -11.74 -19.73
N PHE A 582 -22.46 -12.43 -20.04
CA PHE A 582 -23.62 -12.49 -19.17
C PHE A 582 -24.24 -13.89 -19.12
N ASN A 583 -24.94 -14.19 -18.04
CA ASN A 583 -25.66 -15.46 -17.91
C ASN A 583 -27.05 -15.37 -18.55
N LYS A 584 -27.19 -15.93 -19.76
CA LYS A 584 -28.45 -15.90 -20.52
C LYS A 584 -29.59 -16.71 -19.89
N ASP A 585 -29.31 -17.67 -19.03
CA ASP A 585 -30.32 -18.51 -18.39
C ASP A 585 -31.05 -17.77 -17.25
N ILE A 586 -30.46 -16.70 -16.75
CA ILE A 586 -31.03 -15.85 -15.69
C ILE A 586 -31.57 -14.53 -16.24
N CYS A 587 -31.04 -14.05 -17.37
CA CYS A 587 -31.55 -12.86 -18.05
C CYS A 587 -32.73 -13.21 -18.94
N ASN A 588 -33.92 -12.74 -18.58
CA ASN A 588 -35.16 -12.89 -19.38
C ASN A 588 -35.15 -11.93 -20.60
N VAL A 589 -34.06 -11.90 -21.33
CA VAL A 589 -33.86 -10.99 -22.49
C VAL A 589 -34.40 -11.64 -23.75
N LYS A 590 -35.34 -10.99 -24.41
CA LYS A 590 -36.01 -11.55 -25.62
C LYS A 590 -35.18 -11.48 -26.88
N ASP A 591 -34.26 -10.53 -26.98
CA ASP A 591 -33.41 -10.36 -28.18
C ASP A 591 -31.97 -10.04 -27.74
N VAL A 592 -31.06 -10.94 -28.10
CA VAL A 592 -29.61 -10.74 -27.94
C VAL A 592 -29.13 -9.96 -29.15
N ILE A 593 -28.86 -8.68 -29.01
CA ILE A 593 -28.36 -7.85 -30.13
C ILE A 593 -26.89 -8.17 -30.45
N TRP A 594 -26.16 -8.88 -29.57
CA TRP A 594 -24.73 -9.14 -29.72
C TRP A 594 -24.34 -10.57 -29.31
N ASP A 595 -23.50 -11.22 -30.14
CA ASP A 595 -22.92 -12.55 -29.90
C ASP A 595 -21.93 -12.52 -28.74
N ILE A 596 -22.40 -12.77 -27.52
CA ILE A 596 -21.57 -12.94 -26.33
C ILE A 596 -21.59 -14.42 -25.97
N LEU A 597 -20.41 -15.04 -25.85
CA LEU A 597 -20.29 -16.46 -25.55
C LEU A 597 -20.92 -16.78 -24.19
N PRO A 598 -21.79 -17.78 -24.10
CA PRO A 598 -22.33 -18.20 -22.80
C PRO A 598 -21.23 -18.80 -21.95
N CYS A 599 -21.17 -18.40 -20.69
CA CYS A 599 -20.44 -19.17 -19.69
C CYS A 599 -21.14 -20.52 -19.48
N ASN A 600 -20.48 -21.63 -19.83
CA ASN A 600 -20.90 -22.99 -19.49
C ASN A 600 -20.57 -23.30 -18.04
#